data_8047ab5382e8e3842a09c49cd3b34fa3
#
_entry.id   8047ab5382e8e3842a09c49cd3b34fa3
#
_cell.length_a   1.000
_cell.length_b   1.000
_cell.length_c   1.000
_cell.angle_alpha   90.00
_cell.angle_beta   90.00
_cell.angle_gamma   90.00
#
_symmetry.space_group_name_H-M   'P 1'
#
loop_
_entity.id
_entity.type
_entity.pdbx_description
1 polymer ?
#
loop_
_entity_poly.entity_id
_entity_poly.type
_entity_poly.pdbx_seq_one_letter_code
_entity_poly.pdbx_strand_id
1 'polypeptide(L)'
;MDKDMQDNGLVSIITPTWNCARFICETIRSVQAQSYQNWEMIISDDCSMDNTKEVIVPFLESDNRIKYICNDKNSGAAITRNNALKVARGKWIAFLDSDDIWLPEKLEKQVMFMKENGYHFSYTDYVEIDEEGKETGVRISGPKHVSRRGMYNFCWPGCLTVMYDAEKVGLIQIADIKKNNDYAMWLKVCHKADCHLLAESLAKYRRGRAGSISTHGYATLMKWHYKLFHEANGNNAIHSLWLTSWNMIFGVYKKLVYVKKYRI
;
A
#
# COMPACT_ATOMS: atom_id res chain seq x y z
N MET A 1 28.45 -21.76 -10.38
CA MET A 1 28.16 -20.74 -11.43
C MET A 1 27.32 -19.68 -10.79
N ASP A 2 28.01 -18.68 -10.22
CA ASP A 2 27.34 -17.47 -9.70
C ASP A 2 26.72 -16.76 -10.91
N LYS A 3 25.38 -16.80 -11.01
CA LYS A 3 24.69 -15.79 -11.79
C LYS A 3 25.00 -14.48 -11.09
N ASP A 4 25.69 -13.58 -11.75
CA ASP A 4 25.77 -12.18 -11.36
C ASP A 4 24.39 -11.76 -10.89
N MET A 5 24.22 -11.57 -9.59
CA MET A 5 23.00 -10.97 -9.06
C MET A 5 23.04 -9.52 -9.49
N GLN A 6 22.50 -9.27 -10.69
CA GLN A 6 22.35 -7.94 -11.23
C GLN A 6 21.63 -7.12 -10.14
N ASP A 7 22.27 -6.09 -9.63
CA ASP A 7 21.67 -5.23 -8.60
C ASP A 7 20.42 -4.59 -9.19
N ASN A 8 19.28 -5.15 -8.81
CA ASN A 8 17.98 -4.71 -9.28
C ASN A 8 17.46 -3.50 -8.48
N GLY A 9 18.24 -2.98 -7.55
CA GLY A 9 17.95 -1.82 -6.70
C GLY A 9 17.29 -2.20 -5.38
N LEU A 10 17.60 -1.44 -4.33
CA LEU A 10 17.02 -1.61 -2.99
C LEU A 10 15.51 -1.32 -3.01
N VAL A 11 14.72 -2.14 -2.33
CA VAL A 11 13.29 -1.89 -2.06
C VAL A 11 13.13 -1.39 -0.64
N SER A 12 12.60 -0.17 -0.44
CA SER A 12 12.14 0.29 0.87
C SER A 12 10.68 -0.04 1.07
N ILE A 13 10.38 -0.83 2.09
CA ILE A 13 9.04 -1.26 2.47
C ILE A 13 8.55 -0.36 3.58
N ILE A 14 7.49 0.40 3.31
CA ILE A 14 6.89 1.37 4.22
C ILE A 14 5.76 0.71 5.00
N THR A 15 5.94 0.51 6.30
CA THR A 15 4.99 -0.19 7.17
C THR A 15 4.57 0.69 8.34
N PRO A 16 3.44 1.41 8.22
CA PRO A 16 2.86 2.09 9.37
C PRO A 16 2.26 1.08 10.34
N THR A 17 2.38 1.31 11.63
CA THR A 17 1.74 0.47 12.65
C THR A 17 1.12 1.31 13.76
N TRP A 18 0.04 0.81 14.35
CA TRP A 18 -0.60 1.34 15.53
C TRP A 18 -1.47 0.27 16.20
N ASN A 19 -1.12 -0.09 17.45
CA ASN A 19 -1.80 -1.12 18.23
C ASN A 19 -2.04 -2.41 17.41
N CYS A 20 -0.95 -2.99 16.91
CA CYS A 20 -0.97 -4.11 15.95
C CYS A 20 -0.17 -5.34 16.42
N ALA A 21 0.06 -5.48 17.73
CA ALA A 21 0.84 -6.58 18.29
C ALA A 21 0.39 -7.97 17.83
N ARG A 22 -0.92 -8.15 17.61
CA ARG A 22 -1.51 -9.42 17.17
C ARG A 22 -1.05 -9.86 15.77
N PHE A 23 -0.77 -8.92 14.87
CA PHE A 23 -0.58 -9.24 13.43
C PHE A 23 0.82 -8.92 12.92
N ILE A 24 1.49 -7.92 13.50
CA ILE A 24 2.74 -7.38 12.94
C ILE A 24 3.84 -8.43 12.78
N CYS A 25 3.90 -9.43 13.66
CA CYS A 25 4.88 -10.51 13.55
C CYS A 25 4.69 -11.35 12.28
N GLU A 26 3.46 -11.60 11.86
CA GLU A 26 3.14 -12.32 10.62
C GLU A 26 3.52 -11.48 9.40
N THR A 27 3.23 -10.19 9.43
CA THR A 27 3.64 -9.22 8.41
C THR A 27 5.16 -9.21 8.24
N ILE A 28 5.94 -9.08 9.33
CA ILE A 28 7.41 -9.09 9.29
C ILE A 28 7.94 -10.39 8.70
N ARG A 29 7.44 -11.56 9.16
CA ARG A 29 7.87 -12.86 8.62
C ARG A 29 7.57 -12.98 7.12
N SER A 30 6.49 -12.41 6.62
CA SER A 30 6.16 -12.41 5.20
C SER A 30 7.16 -11.61 4.36
N VAL A 31 7.75 -10.56 4.94
CA VAL A 31 8.84 -9.78 4.32
C VAL A 31 10.16 -10.55 4.39
N GLN A 32 10.50 -11.18 5.51
CA GLN A 32 11.70 -11.98 5.64
C GLN A 32 11.71 -13.21 4.68
N ALA A 33 10.52 -13.72 4.36
CA ALA A 33 10.34 -14.84 3.44
C ALA A 33 10.40 -14.45 1.96
N GLN A 34 10.61 -13.17 1.60
CA GLN A 34 10.71 -12.75 0.21
C GLN A 34 11.91 -13.39 -0.50
N SER A 35 11.72 -13.87 -1.74
CA SER A 35 12.81 -14.39 -2.59
C SER A 35 13.79 -13.29 -2.99
N TYR A 36 13.31 -12.06 -3.19
CA TYR A 36 14.14 -10.88 -3.42
C TYR A 36 14.74 -10.40 -2.10
N GLN A 37 16.07 -10.45 -1.95
CA GLN A 37 16.73 -10.17 -0.67
C GLN A 37 17.22 -8.74 -0.47
N ASN A 38 17.27 -7.91 -1.53
CA ASN A 38 17.75 -6.52 -1.43
C ASN A 38 16.61 -5.56 -1.03
N TRP A 39 16.19 -5.63 0.23
CA TRP A 39 15.15 -4.79 0.81
C TRP A 39 15.53 -4.24 2.19
N GLU A 40 14.92 -3.14 2.56
CA GLU A 40 14.81 -2.65 3.94
C GLU A 40 13.33 -2.50 4.30
N MET A 41 12.95 -2.83 5.53
CA MET A 41 11.60 -2.62 6.06
C MET A 41 11.64 -1.53 7.12
N ILE A 42 10.84 -0.47 6.93
CA ILE A 42 10.78 0.66 7.85
C ILE A 42 9.41 0.62 8.53
N ILE A 43 9.40 0.11 9.76
CA ILE A 43 8.22 0.06 10.63
C ILE A 43 8.14 1.40 11.35
N SER A 44 7.12 2.18 11.03
CA SER A 44 6.84 3.46 11.67
C SER A 44 5.64 3.32 12.59
N ASP A 45 5.87 3.46 13.89
CA ASP A 45 4.86 3.30 14.92
C ASP A 45 4.22 4.64 15.27
N ASP A 46 2.91 4.69 15.21
CA ASP A 46 2.11 5.86 15.53
C ASP A 46 1.78 5.96 17.03
N CYS A 47 2.80 5.75 17.87
CA CYS A 47 2.68 5.78 19.35
C CYS A 47 1.71 4.70 19.85
N SER A 48 2.01 3.42 19.56
CA SER A 48 1.23 2.28 20.07
C SER A 48 1.23 2.22 21.59
N MET A 49 0.09 1.83 22.14
CA MET A 49 -0.13 1.70 23.59
C MET A 49 -0.26 0.23 24.04
N ASP A 50 -0.29 -0.70 23.08
CA ASP A 50 -0.23 -2.14 23.33
C ASP A 50 1.23 -2.63 23.28
N ASN A 51 1.45 -3.93 23.33
CA ASN A 51 2.79 -4.54 23.25
C ASN A 51 3.35 -4.65 21.81
N THR A 52 2.92 -3.78 20.87
CA THR A 52 3.43 -3.78 19.49
C THR A 52 4.95 -3.65 19.42
N LYS A 53 5.54 -2.74 20.20
CA LYS A 53 7.00 -2.54 20.22
C LYS A 53 7.73 -3.77 20.73
N GLU A 54 7.24 -4.35 21.83
CA GLU A 54 7.86 -5.51 22.48
C GLU A 54 7.93 -6.72 21.55
N VAL A 55 6.89 -6.98 20.77
CA VAL A 55 6.86 -8.11 19.81
C VAL A 55 7.72 -7.87 18.59
N ILE A 56 8.08 -6.63 18.27
CA ILE A 56 8.96 -6.28 17.16
C ILE A 56 10.45 -6.43 17.52
N VAL A 57 10.83 -6.16 18.77
CA VAL A 57 12.23 -6.15 19.24
C VAL A 57 13.05 -7.36 18.79
N PRO A 58 12.58 -8.62 18.91
CA PRO A 58 13.35 -9.78 18.47
C PRO A 58 13.70 -9.76 16.95
N PHE A 59 12.86 -9.17 16.13
CA PHE A 59 13.11 -9.03 14.69
C PHE A 59 14.17 -7.96 14.41
N LEU A 60 14.18 -6.86 15.18
CA LEU A 60 15.19 -5.81 15.07
C LEU A 60 16.59 -6.32 15.44
N GLU A 61 16.67 -7.18 16.45
CA GLU A 61 17.92 -7.79 16.91
C GLU A 61 18.46 -8.85 15.94
N SER A 62 17.57 -9.57 15.25
CA SER A 62 17.94 -10.68 14.36
C SER A 62 18.13 -10.27 12.89
N ASP A 63 17.60 -9.14 12.42
CA ASP A 63 17.65 -8.72 11.01
C ASP A 63 17.87 -7.20 10.89
N ASN A 64 19.08 -6.79 10.52
CA ASN A 64 19.48 -5.39 10.40
C ASN A 64 18.80 -4.62 9.24
N ARG A 65 18.09 -5.32 8.36
CA ARG A 65 17.29 -4.73 7.30
C ARG A 65 15.97 -4.15 7.82
N ILE A 66 15.55 -4.53 9.04
CA ILE A 66 14.32 -4.04 9.68
C ILE A 66 14.68 -2.85 10.57
N LYS A 67 13.97 -1.76 10.40
CA LYS A 67 14.12 -0.52 11.15
C LYS A 67 12.82 -0.15 11.84
N TYR A 68 12.91 0.37 13.04
CA TYR A 68 11.77 0.86 13.81
C TYR A 68 11.95 2.33 14.14
N ILE A 69 10.93 3.12 13.84
CA ILE A 69 10.82 4.52 14.27
C ILE A 69 9.46 4.71 14.94
N CYS A 70 9.42 5.55 15.97
CA CYS A 70 8.20 5.83 16.72
C CYS A 70 7.88 7.32 16.67
N ASN A 71 6.62 7.67 16.45
CA ASN A 71 6.15 9.04 16.56
C ASN A 71 6.07 9.46 18.03
N ASP A 72 6.27 10.74 18.34
CA ASP A 72 6.14 11.28 19.70
C ASP A 72 4.69 11.24 20.22
N LYS A 73 3.72 11.20 19.29
CA LYS A 73 2.29 11.12 19.57
C LYS A 73 1.55 10.46 18.41
N ASN A 74 0.34 9.97 18.67
CA ASN A 74 -0.52 9.48 17.59
C ASN A 74 -0.87 10.61 16.63
N SER A 75 -0.37 10.50 15.40
CA SER A 75 -0.44 11.51 14.34
C SER A 75 -1.21 11.05 13.11
N GLY A 76 -1.64 9.79 13.09
CA GLY A 76 -2.39 9.17 12.01
C GLY A 76 -1.52 8.59 10.89
N ALA A 77 -2.10 7.67 10.13
CA ALA A 77 -1.39 6.83 9.15
C ALA A 77 -0.65 7.64 8.06
N ALA A 78 -1.13 8.82 7.68
CA ALA A 78 -0.48 9.65 6.67
C ALA A 78 0.87 10.17 7.16
N ILE A 79 0.91 10.77 8.34
CA ILE A 79 2.14 11.30 8.95
C ILE A 79 3.11 10.16 9.26
N THR A 80 2.60 9.06 9.77
CA THR A 80 3.37 7.85 10.10
C THR A 80 4.07 7.27 8.86
N ARG A 81 3.36 7.13 7.74
CA ARG A 81 3.97 6.74 6.46
C ARG A 81 4.99 7.77 5.96
N ASN A 82 4.69 9.06 6.11
CA ASN A 82 5.62 10.12 5.71
C ASN A 82 6.93 10.07 6.48
N ASN A 83 6.90 9.75 7.78
CA ASN A 83 8.10 9.60 8.58
C ASN A 83 8.95 8.41 8.11
N ALA A 84 8.33 7.28 7.76
CA ALA A 84 9.03 6.16 7.14
C ALA A 84 9.62 6.53 5.76
N LEU A 85 8.85 7.23 4.91
CA LEU A 85 9.31 7.68 3.59
C LEU A 85 10.54 8.62 3.66
N LYS A 86 10.64 9.48 4.68
CA LYS A 86 11.78 10.40 4.85
C LYS A 86 13.12 9.67 5.06
N VAL A 87 13.10 8.48 5.61
CA VAL A 87 14.31 7.67 5.90
C VAL A 87 14.51 6.52 4.91
N ALA A 88 13.59 6.35 3.96
CA ALA A 88 13.67 5.37 2.90
C ALA A 88 14.83 5.69 1.94
N ARG A 89 15.61 4.66 1.55
CA ARG A 89 16.81 4.79 0.70
C ARG A 89 16.67 4.00 -0.60
N GLY A 90 15.59 3.22 -0.73
CA GLY A 90 15.37 2.33 -1.86
C GLY A 90 15.08 3.08 -3.15
N LYS A 91 15.58 2.51 -4.24
CA LYS A 91 15.13 2.83 -5.59
C LYS A 91 13.63 2.56 -5.74
N TRP A 92 13.17 1.44 -5.20
CA TRP A 92 11.77 1.02 -5.22
C TRP A 92 11.12 1.32 -3.87
N ILE A 93 9.98 1.97 -3.89
CA ILE A 93 9.17 2.18 -2.69
C ILE A 93 7.93 1.29 -2.77
N ALA A 94 7.75 0.45 -1.77
CA ALA A 94 6.60 -0.44 -1.63
C ALA A 94 5.90 -0.21 -0.28
N PHE A 95 4.62 -0.55 -0.18
CA PHE A 95 3.81 -0.31 1.00
C PHE A 95 3.22 -1.62 1.50
N LEU A 96 3.27 -1.83 2.81
CA LEU A 96 2.67 -2.98 3.47
C LEU A 96 2.13 -2.55 4.83
N ASP A 97 0.82 -2.61 5.00
CA ASP A 97 0.21 -2.31 6.29
C ASP A 97 0.50 -3.44 7.30
N SER A 98 0.56 -3.11 8.58
CA SER A 98 1.09 -3.98 9.66
C SER A 98 0.21 -5.20 10.00
N ASP A 99 -0.91 -5.38 9.31
CA ASP A 99 -1.85 -6.50 9.44
C ASP A 99 -2.02 -7.31 8.15
N ASP A 100 -1.32 -6.92 7.08
CA ASP A 100 -1.35 -7.58 5.78
C ASP A 100 -0.15 -8.51 5.56
N ILE A 101 -0.22 -9.35 4.53
CA ILE A 101 0.79 -10.39 4.26
C ILE A 101 1.17 -10.34 2.77
N TRP A 102 2.47 -10.47 2.48
CA TRP A 102 2.96 -10.70 1.13
C TRP A 102 3.26 -12.17 0.87
N LEU A 103 3.06 -12.63 -0.37
CA LEU A 103 3.54 -13.93 -0.82
C LEU A 103 5.04 -13.87 -1.12
N PRO A 104 5.79 -14.99 -0.99
CA PRO A 104 7.25 -14.98 -1.06
C PRO A 104 7.87 -14.39 -2.32
N GLU A 105 7.20 -14.49 -3.47
CA GLU A 105 7.71 -14.02 -4.76
C GLU A 105 7.30 -12.58 -5.12
N LYS A 106 6.60 -11.86 -4.20
CA LYS A 106 5.98 -10.56 -4.53
C LYS A 106 7.01 -9.54 -4.97
N LEU A 107 8.07 -9.33 -4.21
CA LEU A 107 9.07 -8.32 -4.55
C LEU A 107 9.82 -8.65 -5.84
N GLU A 108 10.26 -9.89 -5.99
CA GLU A 108 11.01 -10.35 -7.16
C GLU A 108 10.20 -10.15 -8.44
N LYS A 109 9.00 -10.71 -8.49
CA LYS A 109 8.12 -10.62 -9.66
C LYS A 109 7.77 -9.18 -10.01
N GLN A 110 7.50 -8.34 -9.02
CA GLN A 110 7.11 -6.97 -9.27
C GLN A 110 8.29 -6.10 -9.73
N VAL A 111 9.48 -6.26 -9.13
CA VAL A 111 10.71 -5.59 -9.58
C VAL A 111 11.05 -5.98 -11.02
N MET A 112 11.03 -7.28 -11.32
CA MET A 112 11.31 -7.77 -12.68
C MET A 112 10.28 -7.25 -13.69
N PHE A 113 8.98 -7.32 -13.36
CA PHE A 113 7.92 -6.77 -14.20
C PHE A 113 8.13 -5.29 -14.54
N MET A 114 8.51 -4.48 -13.55
CA MET A 114 8.77 -3.06 -13.76
C MET A 114 10.01 -2.82 -14.62
N LYS A 115 11.10 -3.55 -14.38
CA LYS A 115 12.35 -3.41 -15.13
C LYS A 115 12.21 -3.84 -16.58
N GLU A 116 11.66 -5.02 -16.83
CA GLU A 116 11.53 -5.59 -18.17
C GLU A 116 10.65 -4.76 -19.10
N ASN A 117 9.65 -4.07 -18.52
CA ASN A 117 8.71 -3.25 -19.28
C ASN A 117 9.00 -1.74 -19.22
N GLY A 118 10.03 -1.31 -18.46
CA GLY A 118 10.32 0.11 -18.28
C GLY A 118 9.24 0.86 -17.49
N TYR A 119 8.51 0.17 -16.60
CA TYR A 119 7.46 0.77 -15.79
C TYR A 119 8.01 1.39 -14.51
N HIS A 120 7.45 2.53 -14.10
CA HIS A 120 7.87 3.26 -12.91
C HIS A 120 6.82 3.29 -11.79
N PHE A 121 5.65 2.71 -12.03
CA PHE A 121 4.59 2.53 -11.04
C PHE A 121 3.77 1.30 -11.38
N SER A 122 3.59 0.41 -10.43
CA SER A 122 2.85 -0.85 -10.61
C SER A 122 2.06 -1.24 -9.38
N TYR A 123 1.13 -2.18 -9.57
CA TYR A 123 0.39 -2.84 -8.51
C TYR A 123 0.10 -4.29 -8.90
N THR A 124 -0.33 -5.10 -7.92
CA THR A 124 -0.68 -6.50 -8.13
C THR A 124 -2.13 -6.76 -7.76
N ASP A 125 -2.64 -7.93 -8.11
CA ASP A 125 -3.85 -8.46 -7.50
C ASP A 125 -3.57 -8.86 -6.05
N TYR A 126 -4.66 -9.03 -5.28
CA TYR A 126 -4.59 -9.55 -3.93
C TYR A 126 -5.84 -10.37 -3.58
N VAL A 127 -5.73 -11.20 -2.55
CA VAL A 127 -6.87 -11.93 -1.98
C VAL A 127 -7.22 -11.38 -0.60
N GLU A 128 -8.48 -11.53 -0.20
CA GLU A 128 -8.92 -11.19 1.16
C GLU A 128 -8.72 -12.38 2.10
N ILE A 129 -8.25 -12.09 3.31
CA ILE A 129 -8.18 -13.03 4.44
C ILE A 129 -8.98 -12.50 5.63
N ASP A 130 -9.44 -13.39 6.50
CA ASP A 130 -10.06 -13.05 7.78
C ASP A 130 -9.01 -12.70 8.85
N GLU A 131 -9.44 -12.46 10.09
CA GLU A 131 -8.55 -12.17 11.20
C GLU A 131 -7.59 -13.33 11.54
N GLU A 132 -7.98 -14.56 11.29
CA GLU A 132 -7.21 -15.78 11.50
C GLU A 132 -6.24 -16.09 10.34
N GLY A 133 -6.23 -15.27 9.27
CA GLY A 133 -5.38 -15.45 8.09
C GLY A 133 -5.93 -16.42 7.04
N LYS A 134 -7.17 -16.89 7.19
CA LYS A 134 -7.83 -17.79 6.24
C LYS A 134 -8.40 -17.00 5.06
N GLU A 135 -8.21 -17.48 3.84
CA GLU A 135 -8.78 -16.83 2.65
C GLU A 135 -10.30 -16.83 2.68
N THR A 136 -10.91 -15.71 2.28
CA THR A 136 -12.37 -15.53 2.26
C THR A 136 -13.01 -15.90 0.91
N GLY A 137 -12.19 -16.34 -0.05
CA GLY A 137 -12.64 -16.65 -1.41
C GLY A 137 -12.90 -15.39 -2.26
N VAL A 138 -12.30 -14.27 -1.90
CA VAL A 138 -12.41 -13.01 -2.65
C VAL A 138 -11.04 -12.60 -3.20
N ARG A 139 -10.96 -12.39 -4.53
CA ARG A 139 -9.80 -11.83 -5.21
C ARG A 139 -10.16 -10.46 -5.77
N ILE A 140 -9.28 -9.50 -5.58
CA ILE A 140 -9.40 -8.13 -6.08
C ILE A 140 -8.32 -7.86 -7.12
N SER A 141 -8.74 -7.30 -8.25
CA SER A 141 -7.89 -6.90 -9.37
C SER A 141 -8.21 -5.47 -9.81
N GLY A 142 -7.73 -5.08 -10.98
CA GLY A 142 -7.99 -3.78 -11.59
C GLY A 142 -7.59 -3.72 -13.07
N PRO A 143 -7.65 -2.52 -13.69
CA PRO A 143 -7.23 -2.32 -15.08
C PRO A 143 -5.74 -2.62 -15.29
N LYS A 144 -5.39 -3.21 -16.45
CA LYS A 144 -3.99 -3.48 -16.82
C LYS A 144 -3.12 -2.21 -16.87
N HIS A 145 -3.71 -1.08 -17.24
CA HIS A 145 -3.07 0.22 -17.34
C HIS A 145 -3.97 1.29 -16.76
N VAL A 146 -3.42 2.13 -15.89
CA VAL A 146 -4.10 3.25 -15.25
C VAL A 146 -3.28 4.51 -15.47
N SER A 147 -3.72 5.34 -16.41
CA SER A 147 -3.14 6.65 -16.64
C SER A 147 -3.48 7.63 -15.51
N ARG A 148 -2.87 8.82 -15.52
CA ARG A 148 -3.25 9.92 -14.61
C ARG A 148 -4.77 10.15 -14.58
N ARG A 149 -5.44 10.23 -15.74
CA ARG A 149 -6.90 10.39 -15.81
C ARG A 149 -7.63 9.17 -15.26
N GLY A 150 -7.13 7.97 -15.55
CA GLY A 150 -7.68 6.72 -15.03
C GLY A 150 -7.63 6.63 -13.50
N MET A 151 -6.59 7.19 -12.86
CA MET A 151 -6.48 7.24 -11.40
C MET A 151 -7.49 8.22 -10.79
N TYR A 152 -7.86 9.30 -11.45
CA TYR A 152 -8.95 10.18 -11.01
C TYR A 152 -10.33 9.52 -11.05
N ASN A 153 -10.53 8.50 -11.91
CA ASN A 153 -11.79 7.77 -11.96
C ASN A 153 -12.01 6.96 -10.68
N PHE A 154 -10.96 6.28 -10.18
CA PHE A 154 -11.04 5.47 -8.97
C PHE A 154 -9.65 5.11 -8.42
N CYS A 155 -9.55 4.83 -7.12
CA CYS A 155 -8.39 4.21 -6.50
C CYS A 155 -8.32 2.72 -6.89
N TRP A 156 -7.61 2.42 -7.96
CA TRP A 156 -7.52 1.04 -8.46
C TRP A 156 -6.61 0.15 -7.60
N PRO A 157 -5.38 0.57 -7.22
CA PRO A 157 -4.47 -0.22 -6.42
C PRO A 157 -4.94 -0.35 -4.96
N GLY A 158 -4.74 -1.51 -4.37
CA GLY A 158 -4.70 -1.64 -2.91
C GLY A 158 -3.32 -1.21 -2.39
N CYS A 159 -3.26 -0.54 -1.23
CA CYS A 159 -2.01 0.01 -0.68
C CYS A 159 -0.90 -1.05 -0.61
N LEU A 160 -1.21 -2.25 -0.08
CA LEU A 160 -0.28 -3.37 0.07
C LEU A 160 0.28 -3.93 -1.24
N THR A 161 -0.30 -3.55 -2.40
CA THR A 161 0.08 -4.09 -3.71
C THR A 161 1.04 -3.20 -4.48
N VAL A 162 1.17 -1.95 -4.07
CA VAL A 162 1.85 -0.90 -4.82
C VAL A 162 3.38 -0.99 -4.72
N MET A 163 4.04 -0.66 -5.84
CA MET A 163 5.46 -0.33 -5.91
C MET A 163 5.69 0.79 -6.92
N TYR A 164 6.57 1.76 -6.61
CA TYR A 164 6.99 2.78 -7.55
C TYR A 164 8.50 3.05 -7.51
N ASP A 165 9.03 3.57 -8.62
CA ASP A 165 10.44 3.95 -8.80
C ASP A 165 10.69 5.36 -8.23
N ALA A 166 11.39 5.45 -7.10
CA ALA A 166 11.69 6.72 -6.44
C ALA A 166 12.69 7.58 -7.22
N GLU A 167 13.54 7.01 -8.06
CA GLU A 167 14.48 7.78 -8.90
C GLU A 167 13.72 8.56 -9.99
N LYS A 168 12.60 8.04 -10.47
CA LYS A 168 11.76 8.68 -11.50
C LYS A 168 10.65 9.53 -10.90
N VAL A 169 10.01 9.03 -9.86
CA VAL A 169 8.84 9.66 -9.23
C VAL A 169 9.25 10.63 -8.12
N GLY A 170 10.36 10.35 -7.42
CA GLY A 170 10.76 11.02 -6.18
C GLY A 170 10.03 10.42 -4.96
N LEU A 171 10.45 10.81 -3.77
CA LEU A 171 9.78 10.44 -2.52
C LEU A 171 8.53 11.32 -2.32
N ILE A 172 7.39 10.82 -2.74
CA ILE A 172 6.12 11.54 -2.65
C ILE A 172 5.61 11.51 -1.20
N GLN A 173 5.41 12.68 -0.61
CA GLN A 173 4.79 12.79 0.70
C GLN A 173 3.26 12.72 0.58
N ILE A 174 2.65 11.96 1.48
CA ILE A 174 1.20 11.74 1.57
C ILE A 174 0.56 13.01 2.15
N ALA A 175 -0.60 13.42 1.60
CA ALA A 175 -1.36 14.53 2.16
C ALA A 175 -1.91 14.15 3.55
N ASP A 176 -1.84 15.08 4.50
CA ASP A 176 -2.37 14.89 5.85
C ASP A 176 -3.91 14.96 5.86
N ILE A 177 -4.51 13.91 5.32
CA ILE A 177 -5.95 13.67 5.37
C ILE A 177 -6.24 12.34 6.06
N LYS A 178 -7.26 12.33 6.90
CA LYS A 178 -7.57 11.17 7.76
C LYS A 178 -7.92 9.90 6.99
N LYS A 179 -8.52 10.02 5.80
CA LYS A 179 -8.96 8.90 4.93
C LYS A 179 -8.52 9.15 3.49
N ASN A 180 -8.38 8.08 2.69
CA ASN A 180 -7.94 8.15 1.30
C ASN A 180 -6.55 8.82 1.13
N ASN A 181 -5.72 8.77 2.16
CA ASN A 181 -4.38 9.35 2.12
C ASN A 181 -3.45 8.61 1.15
N ASP A 182 -3.59 7.29 1.04
CA ASP A 182 -2.97 6.44 0.03
C ASP A 182 -3.43 6.84 -1.39
N TYR A 183 -4.74 7.01 -1.58
CA TYR A 183 -5.27 7.46 -2.87
C TYR A 183 -4.74 8.85 -3.26
N ALA A 184 -4.66 9.79 -2.31
CA ALA A 184 -4.05 11.10 -2.55
C ALA A 184 -2.59 10.97 -3.03
N MET A 185 -1.85 10.00 -2.50
CA MET A 185 -0.50 9.70 -2.92
C MET A 185 -0.47 9.13 -4.35
N TRP A 186 -1.33 8.15 -4.68
CA TRP A 186 -1.36 7.57 -6.02
C TRP A 186 -1.72 8.59 -7.11
N LEU A 187 -2.57 9.54 -6.80
CA LEU A 187 -2.85 10.67 -7.70
C LEU A 187 -1.57 11.48 -7.97
N LYS A 188 -0.74 11.77 -6.95
CA LYS A 188 0.54 12.46 -7.14
C LYS A 188 1.55 11.63 -7.92
N VAL A 189 1.66 10.32 -7.64
CA VAL A 189 2.54 9.40 -8.37
C VAL A 189 2.14 9.36 -9.85
N CYS A 190 0.84 9.26 -10.15
CA CYS A 190 0.33 9.24 -11.52
C CYS A 190 0.51 10.55 -12.30
N HIS A 191 0.97 11.62 -11.67
CA HIS A 191 1.43 12.81 -12.40
C HIS A 191 2.78 12.58 -13.09
N LYS A 192 3.55 11.57 -12.65
CA LYS A 192 4.92 11.30 -13.12
C LYS A 192 5.07 9.95 -13.82
N ALA A 193 4.21 8.98 -13.50
CA ALA A 193 4.26 7.63 -14.06
C ALA A 193 2.87 7.01 -14.10
N ASP A 194 2.50 6.39 -15.21
CA ASP A 194 1.29 5.57 -15.30
C ASP A 194 1.44 4.29 -14.48
N CYS A 195 0.32 3.80 -13.92
CA CYS A 195 0.30 2.60 -13.09
C CYS A 195 -0.07 1.36 -13.91
N HIS A 196 0.69 0.28 -13.74
CA HIS A 196 0.54 -0.96 -14.48
C HIS A 196 0.25 -2.15 -13.57
N LEU A 197 -0.67 -3.01 -13.97
CA LEU A 197 -1.05 -4.20 -13.21
C LEU A 197 -0.17 -5.39 -13.59
N LEU A 198 0.53 -5.95 -12.61
CA LEU A 198 0.99 -7.34 -12.64
C LEU A 198 -0.17 -8.23 -12.16
N ALA A 199 -0.84 -8.91 -13.09
CA ALA A 199 -2.10 -9.63 -12.86
C ALA A 199 -1.90 -10.97 -12.10
N GLU A 200 -1.13 -10.93 -11.00
CA GLU A 200 -0.90 -12.03 -10.09
C GLU A 200 -1.30 -11.65 -8.67
N SER A 201 -1.93 -12.58 -7.93
CA SER A 201 -2.26 -12.38 -6.52
C SER A 201 -1.02 -12.61 -5.67
N LEU A 202 -0.33 -11.55 -5.27
CA LEU A 202 0.93 -11.60 -4.55
C LEU A 202 0.85 -11.01 -3.14
N ALA A 203 -0.37 -10.65 -2.70
CA ALA A 203 -0.61 -10.11 -1.37
C ALA A 203 -1.94 -10.60 -0.80
N LYS A 204 -2.04 -10.63 0.54
CA LYS A 204 -3.23 -11.00 1.30
C LYS A 204 -3.65 -9.81 2.16
N TYR A 205 -4.85 -9.30 1.92
CA TYR A 205 -5.44 -8.19 2.65
C TYR A 205 -6.32 -8.70 3.80
N ARG A 206 -6.00 -8.30 5.04
CA ARG A 206 -6.76 -8.72 6.22
C ARG A 206 -7.99 -7.85 6.41
N ARG A 207 -9.16 -8.50 6.45
CA ARG A 207 -10.45 -7.85 6.58
C ARG A 207 -11.16 -8.25 7.87
N GLY A 208 -12.02 -7.36 8.37
CA GLY A 208 -12.86 -7.65 9.54
C GLY A 208 -12.28 -7.23 10.88
N ARG A 209 -11.03 -6.74 10.89
CA ARG A 209 -10.38 -6.25 12.11
C ARG A 209 -11.22 -5.19 12.83
N ALA A 210 -11.41 -5.34 14.12
CA ALA A 210 -12.03 -4.32 14.98
C ALA A 210 -11.23 -3.01 14.88
N GLY A 211 -11.90 -1.89 14.55
CA GLY A 211 -11.24 -0.59 14.29
C GLY A 211 -10.77 -0.38 12.85
N SER A 212 -11.03 -1.32 11.94
CA SER A 212 -10.73 -1.15 10.51
C SER A 212 -11.45 0.08 9.94
N ILE A 213 -10.68 0.84 9.14
CA ILE A 213 -11.13 2.09 8.51
C ILE A 213 -12.14 1.85 7.37
N SER A 214 -12.31 0.61 6.90
CA SER A 214 -13.01 0.27 5.67
C SER A 214 -14.54 0.10 5.77
N THR A 215 -15.14 0.18 6.97
CA THR A 215 -16.57 -0.03 7.19
C THR A 215 -17.33 1.27 7.41
N HIS A 216 -17.66 2.00 6.33
CA HIS A 216 -18.44 3.24 6.45
C HIS A 216 -19.57 3.32 5.44
N GLY A 217 -20.68 3.99 5.83
CA GLY A 217 -21.81 4.26 4.94
C GLY A 217 -21.46 5.23 3.79
N TYR A 218 -22.24 5.18 2.72
CA TYR A 218 -22.00 5.95 1.49
C TYR A 218 -21.82 7.46 1.71
N ALA A 219 -22.60 8.09 2.60
CA ALA A 219 -22.48 9.53 2.91
C ALA A 219 -21.09 9.89 3.46
N THR A 220 -20.53 9.03 4.33
CA THR A 220 -19.18 9.22 4.88
C THR A 220 -18.12 9.04 3.80
N LEU A 221 -18.28 8.06 2.90
CA LEU A 221 -17.37 7.87 1.77
C LEU A 221 -17.36 9.09 0.84
N MET A 222 -18.53 9.63 0.49
CA MET A 222 -18.64 10.83 -0.33
C MET A 222 -17.93 12.03 0.32
N LYS A 223 -18.11 12.25 1.62
CA LYS A 223 -17.43 13.31 2.36
C LYS A 223 -15.91 13.20 2.28
N TRP A 224 -15.36 11.97 2.40
CA TRP A 224 -13.91 11.74 2.34
C TRP A 224 -13.35 11.85 0.93
N HIS A 225 -14.08 11.43 -0.11
CA HIS A 225 -13.69 11.66 -1.50
C HIS A 225 -13.73 13.15 -1.87
N TYR A 226 -14.73 13.88 -1.39
CA TYR A 226 -14.78 15.33 -1.58
C TYR A 226 -13.55 16.00 -0.95
N LYS A 227 -13.21 15.65 0.31
CA LYS A 227 -12.01 16.18 0.98
C LYS A 227 -10.73 15.84 0.23
N LEU A 228 -10.60 14.60 -0.27
CA LEU A 228 -9.48 14.20 -1.11
C LEU A 228 -9.30 15.13 -2.32
N PHE A 229 -10.36 15.35 -3.09
CA PHE A 229 -10.27 16.15 -4.31
C PHE A 229 -10.16 17.64 -4.03
N HIS A 230 -10.83 18.14 -3.01
CA HIS A 230 -10.85 19.57 -2.66
C HIS A 230 -9.63 19.99 -1.83
N GLU A 231 -9.40 19.34 -0.69
CA GLU A 231 -8.37 19.73 0.26
C GLU A 231 -6.96 19.20 -0.15
N ALA A 232 -6.86 17.92 -0.52
CA ALA A 232 -5.55 17.32 -0.82
C ALA A 232 -5.06 17.59 -2.26
N ASN A 233 -5.98 17.71 -3.23
CA ASN A 233 -5.64 17.95 -4.64
C ASN A 233 -5.88 19.41 -5.08
N GLY A 234 -6.46 20.27 -4.25
CA GLY A 234 -6.65 21.69 -4.53
C GLY A 234 -7.66 22.00 -5.65
N ASN A 235 -8.58 21.08 -5.97
CA ASN A 235 -9.61 21.34 -6.98
C ASN A 235 -10.69 22.30 -6.42
N ASN A 236 -11.33 23.07 -7.29
CA ASN A 236 -12.49 23.86 -6.89
C ASN A 236 -13.67 22.97 -6.46
N ALA A 237 -14.65 23.56 -5.75
CA ALA A 237 -15.77 22.82 -5.16
C ALA A 237 -16.60 22.05 -6.19
N ILE A 238 -16.91 22.67 -7.34
CA ILE A 238 -17.73 22.04 -8.41
C ILE A 238 -17.01 20.84 -9.00
N HIS A 239 -15.73 20.97 -9.34
CA HIS A 239 -14.93 19.89 -9.88
C HIS A 239 -14.75 18.75 -8.85
N SER A 240 -14.56 19.10 -7.57
CA SER A 240 -14.45 18.10 -6.49
C SER A 240 -15.75 17.30 -6.29
N LEU A 241 -16.91 17.93 -6.39
CA LEU A 241 -18.19 17.26 -6.36
C LEU A 241 -18.38 16.32 -7.56
N TRP A 242 -18.02 16.79 -8.76
CA TRP A 242 -18.08 15.97 -9.97
C TRP A 242 -17.17 14.75 -9.87
N LEU A 243 -15.89 14.92 -9.48
CA LEU A 243 -14.94 13.82 -9.28
C LEU A 243 -15.43 12.85 -8.20
N THR A 244 -16.02 13.34 -7.12
CA THR A 244 -16.57 12.50 -6.05
C THR A 244 -17.70 11.62 -6.58
N SER A 245 -18.66 12.20 -7.30
CA SER A 245 -19.77 11.45 -7.88
C SER A 245 -19.29 10.43 -8.90
N TRP A 246 -18.34 10.82 -9.75
CA TRP A 246 -17.71 9.94 -10.75
C TRP A 246 -16.98 8.77 -10.10
N ASN A 247 -16.23 9.01 -9.04
CA ASN A 247 -15.52 8.00 -8.28
C ASN A 247 -16.45 6.97 -7.65
N MET A 248 -17.63 7.39 -7.16
CA MET A 248 -18.65 6.47 -6.63
C MET A 248 -19.17 5.51 -7.71
N ILE A 249 -19.39 5.99 -8.95
CA ILE A 249 -19.81 5.16 -10.09
C ILE A 249 -18.73 4.11 -10.39
N PHE A 250 -17.47 4.53 -10.48
CA PHE A 250 -16.36 3.59 -10.72
C PHE A 250 -16.12 2.63 -9.56
N GLY A 251 -16.48 3.00 -8.33
CA GLY A 251 -16.49 2.08 -7.19
C GLY A 251 -17.45 0.92 -7.36
N VAL A 252 -18.64 1.17 -7.90
CA VAL A 252 -19.60 0.11 -8.28
C VAL A 252 -19.04 -0.71 -9.44
N TYR A 253 -18.53 -0.07 -10.47
CA TYR A 253 -17.89 -0.74 -11.62
C TYR A 253 -16.77 -1.68 -11.18
N LYS A 254 -15.86 -1.23 -10.30
CA LYS A 254 -14.79 -2.08 -9.75
C LYS A 254 -15.34 -3.32 -9.07
N LYS A 255 -16.39 -3.18 -8.25
CA LYS A 255 -17.03 -4.32 -7.56
C LYS A 255 -17.59 -5.35 -8.52
N LEU A 256 -18.18 -4.91 -9.63
CA LEU A 256 -18.80 -5.81 -10.62
C LEU A 256 -17.77 -6.50 -11.53
N VAL A 257 -16.69 -5.81 -11.89
CA VAL A 257 -15.75 -6.28 -12.93
C VAL A 257 -14.49 -6.91 -12.33
N TYR A 258 -13.95 -6.33 -11.25
CA TYR A 258 -12.63 -6.65 -10.73
C TYR A 258 -12.62 -7.35 -9.36
N VAL A 259 -13.77 -7.51 -8.71
CA VAL A 259 -13.90 -8.30 -7.49
C VAL A 259 -14.51 -9.65 -7.85
N LYS A 260 -13.73 -10.71 -7.74
CA LYS A 260 -14.15 -12.07 -8.11
C LYS A 260 -14.24 -12.95 -6.87
N LYS A 261 -15.30 -13.72 -6.77
CA LYS A 261 -15.44 -14.78 -5.76
C LYS A 261 -14.98 -16.12 -6.37
N TYR A 262 -14.25 -16.89 -5.58
CA TYR A 262 -13.83 -18.24 -5.94
C TYR A 262 -14.08 -19.20 -4.77
N ARG A 263 -14.19 -20.49 -5.05
CA ARG A 263 -14.28 -21.52 -4.00
C ARG A 263 -12.89 -21.76 -3.43
N ILE A 264 -12.81 -21.80 -2.11
CA ILE A 264 -11.62 -22.18 -1.34
C ILE A 264 -11.58 -23.70 -1.20
#